data_0279ae7dafcffb9898c4a64dd8ba3535
#
_entry.id   0279ae7dafcffb9898c4a64dd8ba3535
#
_cell.length_a   1.000
_cell.length_b   1.000
_cell.length_c   1.000
_cell.angle_alpha   90.00
_cell.angle_beta   90.00
_cell.angle_gamma   90.00
#
_symmetry.space_group_name_H-M   'P 1'
#
loop_
_entity.id
_entity.type
_entity.pdbx_description
1 polymer ?
#
loop_
_entity_poly.entity_id
_entity_poly.type
_entity_poly.pdbx_seq_one_letter_code
_entity_poly.pdbx_strand_id
1 'polypeptide(L)'
;TAGYQLPFGIKVGATFHLNSGRPESGEFSSRTQRLVTDPVTGKQLWSLVPLDQVNRLTPFARLDVLVSKTITLNEFSIDVFVDVFNIIGRPEVYGFTYGYDDATHAPVKTQQGAPIVLPTVGVKVVY
;
A
#
# COMPACT_ATOMS: atom_id res chain seq x y z
N THR A 1 -13.48 -4.78 -12.00
CA THR A 1 -13.62 -6.24 -11.85
C THR A 1 -14.00 -6.85 -13.17
N ALA A 2 -13.35 -7.93 -13.54
CA ALA A 2 -13.66 -8.74 -14.71
C ALA A 2 -13.74 -10.20 -14.28
N GLY A 3 -14.64 -10.98 -14.91
CA GLY A 3 -14.76 -12.40 -14.66
C GLY A 3 -15.04 -13.16 -15.95
N TYR A 4 -14.48 -14.34 -16.07
CA TYR A 4 -14.65 -15.20 -17.22
C TYR A 4 -14.92 -16.65 -16.77
N GLN A 5 -15.88 -17.28 -17.45
CA GLN A 5 -16.21 -18.66 -17.20
C GLN A 5 -15.64 -19.54 -18.31
N LEU A 6 -14.74 -20.40 -17.92
CA LEU A 6 -14.12 -21.39 -18.79
C LEU A 6 -14.96 -22.68 -18.85
N PRO A 7 -14.78 -23.52 -19.86
CA PRO A 7 -15.37 -24.85 -19.88
C PRO A 7 -14.89 -25.68 -18.67
N PHE A 8 -15.58 -26.76 -18.37
CA PHE A 8 -15.30 -27.68 -17.25
C PHE A 8 -15.53 -27.07 -15.84
N GLY A 9 -16.40 -26.06 -15.72
CA GLY A 9 -16.80 -25.48 -14.42
C GLY A 9 -15.72 -24.62 -13.78
N ILE A 10 -14.75 -24.13 -14.55
CA ILE A 10 -13.71 -23.23 -14.07
C ILE A 10 -14.17 -21.78 -14.24
N LYS A 11 -14.04 -20.98 -13.18
CA LYS A 11 -14.29 -19.53 -13.19
C LYS A 11 -13.02 -18.80 -12.80
N VAL A 12 -12.69 -17.75 -13.54
CA VAL A 12 -11.55 -16.89 -13.26
C VAL A 12 -12.08 -15.48 -13.08
N GLY A 13 -11.73 -14.85 -11.97
CA GLY A 13 -12.05 -13.46 -11.67
C GLY A 13 -10.80 -12.67 -11.43
N ALA A 14 -10.81 -11.41 -11.86
CA ALA A 14 -9.75 -10.46 -11.56
C ALA A 14 -10.35 -9.13 -11.13
N THR A 15 -9.81 -8.55 -10.08
CA THR A 15 -10.22 -7.23 -9.60
C THR A 15 -9.00 -6.32 -9.53
N PHE A 16 -9.06 -5.25 -10.30
CA PHE A 16 -8.02 -4.23 -10.29
C PHE A 16 -8.48 -3.03 -9.47
N HIS A 17 -7.64 -2.61 -8.53
CA HIS A 17 -7.82 -1.42 -7.72
C HIS A 17 -6.73 -0.42 -8.02
N LEU A 18 -7.13 0.83 -8.24
CA LEU A 18 -6.22 1.95 -8.42
C LEU A 18 -6.65 3.10 -7.50
N ASN A 19 -5.76 3.49 -6.61
CA ASN A 19 -5.94 4.63 -5.72
C ASN A 19 -4.88 5.69 -6.02
N SER A 20 -5.29 6.94 -6.19
CA SER A 20 -4.40 8.07 -6.52
C SER A 20 -3.49 8.54 -5.36
N GLY A 21 -3.52 7.86 -4.23
CA GLY A 21 -2.85 8.29 -3.02
C GLY A 21 -3.58 9.43 -2.30
N ARG A 22 -3.83 9.26 -1.02
CA ARG A 22 -4.43 10.30 -0.19
C ARG A 22 -3.43 11.42 0.11
N PRO A 23 -3.87 12.66 0.28
CA PRO A 23 -3.00 13.71 0.79
C PRO A 23 -2.61 13.39 2.24
N GLU A 24 -1.35 13.60 2.56
CA GLU A 24 -0.82 13.49 3.91
C GLU A 24 -0.36 14.87 4.35
N SER A 25 -0.98 15.43 5.38
CA SER A 25 -0.53 16.66 5.99
C SER A 25 0.62 16.37 6.95
N GLY A 26 1.83 16.79 6.58
CA GLY A 26 3.04 16.56 7.37
C GLY A 26 3.23 17.49 8.56
N GLU A 27 2.21 18.22 8.99
CA GLU A 27 2.34 19.30 9.98
C GLU A 27 2.98 18.88 11.30
N PHE A 28 2.82 17.62 11.71
CA PHE A 28 3.35 17.16 12.99
C PHE A 28 4.52 16.18 12.90
N SER A 29 4.71 15.53 11.76
CA SER A 29 5.71 14.47 11.60
C SER A 29 6.90 14.87 10.72
N SER A 30 6.74 15.87 9.87
CA SER A 30 7.81 16.31 8.98
C SER A 30 8.52 17.54 9.54
N ARG A 31 9.77 17.31 9.91
CA ARG A 31 10.65 18.37 10.37
C ARG A 31 11.92 18.39 9.52
N THR A 32 12.44 19.56 9.28
CA THR A 32 13.75 19.75 8.67
C THR A 32 14.63 20.57 9.58
N GLN A 33 15.93 20.50 9.40
CA GLN A 33 16.86 21.39 10.09
C GLN A 33 17.06 22.65 9.27
N ARG A 34 16.96 23.78 9.93
CA ARG A 34 17.25 25.08 9.35
C ARG A 34 18.21 25.86 10.24
N LEU A 35 19.11 26.57 9.61
CA LEU A 35 20.01 27.49 10.31
C LEU A 35 19.22 28.71 10.78
N VAL A 36 19.14 28.90 12.08
CA VAL A 36 18.42 30.03 12.72
C VAL A 36 19.41 30.83 13.54
N THR A 37 19.32 32.11 13.46
CA THR A 37 20.15 33.02 14.30
C THR A 37 19.46 33.20 15.65
N ASP A 38 20.16 32.87 16.71
CA ASP A 38 19.71 33.13 18.08
C ASP A 38 19.63 34.67 18.29
N PRO A 39 18.46 35.22 18.62
CA PRO A 39 18.29 36.65 18.77
C PRO A 39 19.02 37.23 19.96
N VAL A 40 19.42 36.39 20.94
CA VAL A 40 20.11 36.85 22.15
C VAL A 40 21.63 36.85 21.98
N THR A 41 22.16 35.77 21.37
CA THR A 41 23.61 35.58 21.27
C THR A 41 24.16 35.88 19.88
N GLY A 42 23.32 36.04 18.86
CA GLY A 42 23.70 36.26 17.46
C GLY A 42 24.35 35.03 16.80
N LYS A 43 24.41 33.91 17.50
CA LYS A 43 24.98 32.66 16.96
C LYS A 43 23.99 31.95 16.05
N GLN A 44 24.53 31.35 15.00
CA GLN A 44 23.75 30.48 14.12
C GLN A 44 23.68 29.04 14.70
N LEU A 45 22.47 28.57 14.87
CA LEU A 45 22.17 27.23 15.42
C LEU A 45 21.25 26.48 14.45
N TRP A 46 21.48 25.18 14.33
CA TRP A 46 20.57 24.30 13.62
C TRP A 46 19.32 24.06 14.46
N SER A 47 18.17 24.45 13.97
CA SER A 47 16.88 24.27 14.65
C SER A 47 15.95 23.42 13.81
N LEU A 48 15.16 22.58 14.49
CA LEU A 48 14.10 21.79 13.86
C LEU A 48 12.92 22.70 13.57
N VAL A 49 12.59 22.85 12.30
CA VAL A 49 11.43 23.62 11.82
C VAL A 49 10.45 22.70 11.12
N PRO A 50 9.14 22.97 11.22
CA PRO A 50 8.15 22.22 10.46
C PRO A 50 8.42 22.32 8.96
N LEU A 51 8.26 21.21 8.25
CA LEU A 51 8.26 21.20 6.79
C LEU A 51 6.83 21.52 6.32
N ASP A 52 6.64 22.70 5.78
CA ASP A 52 5.33 23.19 5.34
C ASP A 52 5.03 22.65 3.93
N GLN A 53 4.85 21.33 3.83
CA GLN A 53 4.51 20.65 2.57
C GLN A 53 3.40 19.65 2.77
N VAL A 54 2.34 19.79 1.96
CA VAL A 54 1.34 18.75 1.78
C VAL A 54 1.89 17.74 0.78
N ASN A 55 2.20 16.54 1.26
CA ASN A 55 2.62 15.44 0.41
C ASN A 55 1.43 14.53 0.09
N ARG A 56 1.45 13.94 -1.09
CA ARG A 56 0.54 12.83 -1.42
C ARG A 56 1.26 11.51 -1.28
N LEU A 57 0.57 10.52 -0.74
CA LEU A 57 1.04 9.15 -0.76
C LEU A 57 1.19 8.67 -2.22
N THR A 58 2.09 7.74 -2.44
CA THR A 58 2.29 7.15 -3.76
C THR A 58 1.01 6.49 -4.25
N PRO A 59 0.61 6.67 -5.52
CA PRO A 59 -0.51 5.94 -6.08
C PRO A 59 -0.33 4.45 -5.91
N PHE A 60 -1.39 3.79 -5.47
CA PHE A 60 -1.38 2.35 -5.21
C PHE A 60 -2.21 1.62 -6.25
N ALA A 61 -1.62 0.60 -6.86
CA ALA A 61 -2.28 -0.30 -7.79
C ALA A 61 -2.20 -1.73 -7.26
N ARG A 62 -3.34 -2.40 -7.19
CA ARG A 62 -3.47 -3.78 -6.72
C ARG A 62 -4.29 -4.61 -7.71
N LEU A 63 -3.85 -5.82 -7.94
CA LEU A 63 -4.58 -6.82 -8.71
C LEU A 63 -4.82 -8.05 -7.84
N ASP A 64 -6.08 -8.39 -7.66
CA ASP A 64 -6.53 -9.60 -6.98
C ASP A 64 -7.03 -10.59 -8.03
N VAL A 65 -6.69 -11.86 -7.91
CA VAL A 65 -7.06 -12.92 -8.86
C VAL A 65 -7.69 -14.07 -8.11
N LEU A 66 -8.91 -14.42 -8.52
CA LEU A 66 -9.66 -15.56 -8.01
C LEU A 66 -9.80 -16.61 -9.11
N VAL A 67 -9.45 -17.82 -8.80
CA VAL A 67 -9.73 -18.99 -9.64
C VAL A 67 -10.56 -19.97 -8.84
N SER A 68 -11.70 -20.40 -9.38
CA SER A 68 -12.53 -21.40 -8.74
C SER A 68 -12.94 -22.50 -9.72
N LYS A 69 -13.15 -23.69 -9.20
CA LYS A 69 -13.66 -24.84 -9.94
C LYS A 69 -14.82 -25.46 -9.21
N THR A 70 -15.94 -25.57 -9.90
CA THR A 70 -17.12 -26.28 -9.42
C THR A 70 -17.09 -27.72 -9.91
N ILE A 71 -17.19 -28.67 -9.00
CA ILE A 71 -17.33 -30.12 -9.27
C ILE A 71 -18.74 -30.51 -8.82
N THR A 72 -19.60 -30.86 -9.76
CA THR A 72 -20.98 -31.27 -9.49
C THR A 72 -21.02 -32.78 -9.36
N LEU A 73 -21.53 -33.26 -8.24
CA LEU A 73 -21.84 -34.64 -7.95
C LEU A 73 -23.37 -34.82 -7.87
N ASN A 74 -23.87 -36.03 -7.86
CA ASN A 74 -25.30 -36.28 -7.97
C ASN A 74 -26.17 -35.56 -6.90
N GLU A 75 -25.68 -35.47 -5.67
CA GLU A 75 -26.42 -34.89 -4.53
C GLU A 75 -25.80 -33.61 -3.97
N PHE A 76 -24.59 -33.29 -4.36
CA PHE A 76 -23.91 -32.08 -3.86
C PHE A 76 -22.91 -31.53 -4.87
N SER A 77 -22.52 -30.27 -4.70
CA SER A 77 -21.47 -29.66 -5.49
C SER A 77 -20.35 -29.16 -4.58
N ILE A 78 -19.14 -29.27 -5.07
CA ILE A 78 -17.94 -28.81 -4.38
C ILE A 78 -17.33 -27.68 -5.20
N ASP A 79 -17.19 -26.51 -4.60
CA ASP A 79 -16.46 -25.39 -5.15
C ASP A 79 -15.09 -25.30 -4.47
N VAL A 80 -14.03 -25.50 -5.22
CA VAL A 80 -12.66 -25.26 -4.76
C VAL A 80 -12.20 -23.94 -5.34
N PHE A 81 -11.64 -23.08 -4.51
CA PHE A 81 -11.15 -21.78 -4.98
C PHE A 81 -9.76 -21.44 -4.43
N VAL A 82 -9.03 -20.68 -5.23
CA VAL A 82 -7.76 -20.05 -4.88
C VAL A 82 -7.91 -18.58 -5.16
N ASP A 83 -7.69 -17.76 -4.15
CA ASP A 83 -7.69 -16.30 -4.23
C ASP A 83 -6.30 -15.78 -3.89
N VAL A 84 -5.77 -14.93 -4.75
CA VAL A 84 -4.47 -14.28 -4.52
C VAL A 84 -4.68 -12.79 -4.46
N PHE A 85 -4.57 -12.27 -3.26
CA PHE A 85 -4.63 -10.85 -3.00
C PHE A 85 -3.30 -10.18 -3.37
N ASN A 86 -3.36 -9.06 -4.11
CA ASN A 86 -2.20 -8.26 -4.51
C ASN A 86 -1.12 -9.05 -5.25
N ILE A 87 -1.50 -9.81 -6.28
CA ILE A 87 -0.56 -10.64 -7.06
C ILE A 87 0.61 -9.86 -7.69
N ILE A 88 0.44 -8.54 -7.91
CA ILE A 88 1.49 -7.65 -8.41
C ILE A 88 2.58 -7.44 -7.36
N GLY A 89 2.27 -7.62 -6.07
CA GLY A 89 3.22 -7.43 -4.98
C GLY A 89 3.66 -5.98 -4.76
N ARG A 90 2.88 -5.00 -5.22
CA ARG A 90 3.20 -3.60 -4.96
C ARG A 90 2.95 -3.26 -3.49
N PRO A 91 3.91 -2.57 -2.83
CA PRO A 91 3.70 -2.11 -1.47
C PRO A 91 2.64 -1.02 -1.44
N GLU A 92 1.70 -1.14 -0.52
CA GLU A 92 0.83 -0.03 -0.16
C GLU A 92 1.59 0.89 0.78
N VAL A 93 1.83 2.13 0.32
CA VAL A 93 2.49 3.14 1.15
C VAL A 93 1.43 3.79 2.04
N TYR A 94 1.54 3.58 3.35
CA TYR A 94 0.60 4.11 4.33
C TYR A 94 1.09 5.38 5.03
N GLY A 95 2.37 5.73 4.86
CA GLY A 95 2.95 6.95 5.42
C GLY A 95 4.38 7.19 4.99
N PHE A 96 4.91 8.31 5.45
CA PHE A 96 6.30 8.68 5.29
C PHE A 96 6.91 8.94 6.67
N THR A 97 8.17 8.55 6.82
CA THR A 97 9.00 8.99 7.94
C THR A 97 9.92 10.09 7.44
N TYR A 98 9.95 11.18 8.17
CA TYR A 98 10.79 12.31 7.86
C TYR A 98 11.94 12.39 8.86
N GLY A 99 13.12 12.60 8.36
CA GLY A 99 14.33 12.78 9.13
C GLY A 99 15.22 13.80 8.46
N TYR A 100 16.44 13.84 8.87
CA TYR A 100 17.50 14.64 8.23
C TYR A 100 18.80 13.81 8.23
N ASP A 101 19.62 14.11 7.27
CA ASP A 101 20.96 13.56 7.20
C ASP A 101 21.87 14.33 8.16
N ASP A 102 22.57 13.64 9.07
CA ASP A 102 23.40 14.28 10.09
C ASP A 102 24.63 15.00 9.50
N ALA A 103 25.08 14.59 8.33
CA ALA A 103 26.26 15.18 7.69
C ALA A 103 25.91 16.40 6.83
N THR A 104 24.79 16.35 6.11
CA THR A 104 24.38 17.41 5.16
C THR A 104 23.28 18.30 5.67
N HIS A 105 22.63 17.93 6.78
CA HIS A 105 21.41 18.55 7.33
C HIS A 105 20.23 18.61 6.35
N ALA A 106 20.31 17.83 5.27
CA ALA A 106 19.27 17.76 4.26
C ALA A 106 18.05 16.97 4.76
N PRO A 107 16.82 17.35 4.42
CA PRO A 107 15.64 16.58 4.76
C PRO A 107 15.65 15.25 4.02
N VAL A 108 15.41 14.16 4.74
CA VAL A 108 15.28 12.80 4.21
C VAL A 108 13.85 12.33 4.40
N LYS A 109 13.26 11.81 3.32
CA LYS A 109 11.91 11.24 3.30
C LYS A 109 11.98 9.77 2.98
N THR A 110 11.51 8.93 3.89
CA THR A 110 11.47 7.48 3.72
C THR A 110 10.03 7.00 3.62
N GLN A 111 9.71 6.24 2.59
CA GLN A 111 8.39 5.65 2.41
C GLN A 111 8.21 4.45 3.36
N GLN A 112 7.06 4.41 4.03
CA GLN A 112 6.65 3.26 4.84
C GLN A 112 5.56 2.50 4.10
N GLY A 113 5.86 1.27 3.73
CA GLY A 113 4.94 0.39 3.03
C GLY A 113 5.44 -1.04 3.07
N ALA A 114 4.52 -2.00 3.01
CA ALA A 114 4.85 -3.41 2.92
C ALA A 114 4.15 -4.05 1.72
N PRO A 115 4.87 -4.80 0.87
CA PRO A 115 4.24 -5.62 -0.15
C PRO A 115 3.60 -6.83 0.54
N ILE A 116 2.27 -6.84 0.60
CA ILE A 116 1.54 -7.99 1.14
C ILE A 116 0.92 -8.73 -0.04
N VAL A 117 1.38 -9.95 -0.29
CA VAL A 117 0.75 -10.91 -1.20
C VAL A 117 0.18 -12.03 -0.34
N LEU A 118 -1.13 -12.22 -0.39
CA LEU A 118 -1.81 -13.19 0.46
C LEU A 118 -2.57 -14.20 -0.41
N PRO A 119 -2.04 -15.44 -0.56
CA PRO A 119 -2.78 -16.52 -1.16
C PRO A 119 -3.76 -17.13 -0.15
N THR A 120 -4.98 -17.39 -0.59
CA THR A 120 -6.04 -18.03 0.19
C THR A 120 -6.61 -19.20 -0.61
N VAL A 121 -6.77 -20.33 0.03
CA VAL A 121 -7.41 -21.51 -0.57
C VAL A 121 -8.64 -21.87 0.26
N GLY A 122 -9.73 -22.16 -0.42
CA GLY A 122 -10.96 -22.55 0.26
C GLY A 122 -11.75 -23.61 -0.51
N VAL A 123 -12.63 -24.29 0.23
CA VAL A 123 -13.56 -25.28 -0.30
C VAL A 123 -14.94 -24.97 0.26
N LYS A 124 -15.93 -24.93 -0.62
CA LYS A 124 -17.34 -24.78 -0.26
C LYS A 124 -18.13 -25.98 -0.78
N VAL A 125 -18.88 -26.62 0.09
CA VAL A 125 -19.78 -27.72 -0.26
C VAL A 125 -21.21 -27.19 -0.20
N VAL A 126 -21.99 -27.47 -1.24
CA VAL A 126 -23.41 -27.12 -1.34
C VAL A 126 -24.19 -28.42 -1.59
N TYR A 127 -25.12 -28.72 -0.73
CA TYR A 127 -26.00 -29.90 -0.76
C TYR A 127 -27.46 -29.47 -0.85
#